data_2a0722fdcc7ceed851864f6886a33335
#
_entry.id   2a0722fdcc7ceed851864f6886a33335
#
_cell.length_a   1.000
_cell.length_b   1.000
_cell.length_c   1.000
_cell.angle_alpha   90.00
_cell.angle_beta   90.00
_cell.angle_gamma   90.00
#
_symmetry.space_group_name_H-M   'P 1'
#
loop_
_entity.id
_entity.type
_entity.pdbx_description
1 polymer ?
#
loop_
_entity_poly.entity_id
_entity_poly.type
_entity_poly.pdbx_seq_one_letter_code
_entity_poly.pdbx_strand_id
1 'polypeptide(L)'
;MITLEQLRAWGADVDEAMPRCLNNEAFYSRLVGKAVEEPTFDRLREALEAGDLDKAFEYAHALKGVTGNLALTPIDRPVREITELLRSRTDMDYGPLLAEILSQRDALRELCK
;
A
#
# COMPACT_ATOMS: atom_id res chain seq x y z
N MET A 1 1.17 17.26 8.81
CA MET A 1 0.19 16.38 8.14
C MET A 1 0.34 16.54 6.63
N ILE A 2 0.30 15.44 5.88
CA ILE A 2 0.43 15.50 4.42
C ILE A 2 -0.74 16.27 3.80
N THR A 3 -0.45 17.07 2.76
CA THR A 3 -1.47 17.85 2.03
C THR A 3 -1.97 17.09 0.81
N LEU A 4 -3.15 17.49 0.30
CA LEU A 4 -3.68 16.93 -0.96
C LEU A 4 -2.71 17.18 -2.11
N GLU A 5 -2.07 18.34 -2.15
CA GLU A 5 -1.09 18.67 -3.18
C GLU A 5 0.09 17.71 -3.15
N GLN A 6 0.62 17.41 -1.96
CA GLN A 6 1.70 16.44 -1.81
C GLN A 6 1.26 15.04 -2.24
N LEU A 7 0.04 14.63 -1.89
CA LEU A 7 -0.51 13.34 -2.28
C LEU A 7 -0.65 13.23 -3.80
N ARG A 8 -1.17 14.27 -4.45
CA ARG A 8 -1.28 14.30 -5.92
C ARG A 8 0.10 14.22 -6.58
N ALA A 9 1.06 14.99 -6.08
CA ALA A 9 2.42 15.00 -6.63
C ALA A 9 3.11 13.64 -6.48
N TRP A 10 2.83 12.94 -5.37
CA TRP A 10 3.36 11.58 -5.16
C TRP A 10 2.71 10.55 -6.08
N GLY A 11 1.46 10.76 -6.48
CA GLY A 11 0.77 9.88 -7.42
C GLY A 11 -0.54 9.27 -6.92
N ALA A 12 -1.04 9.69 -5.75
CA ALA A 12 -2.34 9.23 -5.27
C ALA A 12 -3.46 9.79 -6.15
N ASP A 13 -4.52 8.99 -6.33
CA ASP A 13 -5.74 9.47 -7.00
C ASP A 13 -6.66 10.10 -5.96
N VAL A 14 -6.35 11.35 -5.61
CA VAL A 14 -7.04 12.09 -4.56
C VAL A 14 -8.53 12.25 -4.87
N ASP A 15 -8.87 12.49 -6.13
CA ASP A 15 -10.26 12.71 -6.54
C ASP A 15 -11.10 11.45 -6.37
N GLU A 16 -10.50 10.28 -6.54
CA GLU A 16 -11.17 9.00 -6.27
C GLU A 16 -11.36 8.76 -4.77
N ALA A 17 -10.37 9.09 -3.96
CA ALA A 17 -10.39 8.81 -2.52
C ALA A 17 -11.27 9.78 -1.72
N MET A 18 -11.30 11.05 -2.10
CA MET A 18 -11.96 12.09 -1.31
C MET A 18 -13.44 11.81 -1.01
N PRO A 19 -14.27 11.37 -1.98
CA PRO A 19 -15.66 11.04 -1.65
C PRO A 19 -15.81 9.96 -0.59
N ARG A 20 -14.89 8.99 -0.57
CA ARG A 20 -14.88 7.91 0.44
C ARG A 20 -14.49 8.43 1.82
N CYS A 21 -13.83 9.59 1.87
CA CYS A 21 -13.39 10.25 3.10
C CYS A 21 -14.29 11.45 3.43
N LEU A 22 -15.56 11.42 3.00
CA LEU A 22 -16.55 12.46 3.27
C LEU A 22 -16.12 13.84 2.74
N ASN A 23 -15.29 13.86 1.72
CA ASN A 23 -14.68 15.07 1.15
C ASN A 23 -13.95 15.91 2.22
N ASN A 24 -13.45 15.25 3.26
CA ASN A 24 -12.74 15.87 4.36
C ASN A 24 -11.23 15.62 4.23
N GLU A 25 -10.48 16.68 3.89
CA GLU A 25 -9.02 16.60 3.69
C GLU A 25 -8.30 16.09 4.94
N ALA A 26 -8.62 16.64 6.11
CA ALA A 26 -7.97 16.24 7.35
C ALA A 26 -8.21 14.78 7.69
N PHE A 27 -9.41 14.28 7.41
CA PHE A 27 -9.74 12.87 7.62
C PHE A 27 -8.93 11.97 6.68
N TYR A 28 -8.88 12.31 5.39
CA TYR A 28 -8.09 11.57 4.41
C TYR A 28 -6.61 11.55 4.79
N SER A 29 -6.03 12.71 5.10
CA SER A 29 -4.62 12.82 5.51
C SER A 29 -4.31 11.98 6.74
N ARG A 30 -5.23 11.93 7.71
CA ARG A 30 -5.07 11.09 8.91
C ARG A 30 -5.06 9.61 8.56
N LEU A 31 -5.96 9.18 7.69
CA LEU A 31 -6.00 7.78 7.26
C LEU A 31 -4.75 7.39 6.49
N VAL A 32 -4.22 8.27 5.65
CA VAL A 32 -2.96 8.05 4.93
C VAL A 32 -1.81 7.89 5.93
N GLY A 33 -1.73 8.76 6.94
CA GLY A 33 -0.71 8.67 7.98
C GLY A 33 -0.76 7.35 8.75
N LYS A 34 -1.96 6.83 8.99
CA LYS A 34 -2.13 5.51 9.61
C LYS A 34 -1.73 4.38 8.67
N ALA A 35 -2.07 4.52 7.38
CA ALA A 35 -1.79 3.48 6.39
C ALA A 35 -0.28 3.22 6.25
N VAL A 36 0.55 4.26 6.26
CA VAL A 36 2.01 4.09 6.12
C VAL A 36 2.65 3.42 7.34
N GLU A 37 1.97 3.45 8.49
CA GLU A 37 2.43 2.80 9.72
C GLU A 37 1.83 1.41 9.91
N GLU A 38 1.08 0.90 8.94
CA GLU A 38 0.43 -0.40 9.04
C GLU A 38 1.47 -1.52 9.14
N PRO A 39 1.44 -2.34 10.22
CA PRO A 39 2.42 -3.40 10.40
C PRO A 39 2.33 -4.51 9.34
N THR A 40 1.26 -4.55 8.58
CA THR A 40 1.04 -5.56 7.54
C THR A 40 2.10 -5.51 6.44
N PHE A 41 2.70 -4.34 6.18
CA PHE A 41 3.82 -4.25 5.22
C PHE A 41 5.00 -5.12 5.67
N ASP A 42 5.39 -5.01 6.94
CA ASP A 42 6.50 -5.80 7.48
C ASP A 42 6.14 -7.28 7.56
N ARG A 43 4.89 -7.59 7.87
CA ARG A 43 4.41 -8.99 7.91
C ARG A 43 4.47 -9.63 6.54
N LEU A 44 4.13 -8.89 5.48
CA LEU A 44 4.26 -9.37 4.11
C LEU A 44 5.73 -9.72 3.80
N ARG A 45 6.66 -8.83 4.16
CA ARG A 45 8.08 -9.08 3.97
C ARG A 45 8.51 -10.35 4.70
N GLU A 46 8.16 -10.49 5.96
CA GLU A 46 8.52 -11.64 6.78
C GLU A 46 7.98 -12.95 6.20
N ALA A 47 6.72 -12.94 5.75
CA ALA A 47 6.11 -14.13 5.14
C ALA A 47 6.82 -14.53 3.85
N LEU A 48 7.19 -13.58 3.01
CA LEU A 48 7.91 -13.85 1.77
C LEU A 48 9.32 -14.37 2.07
N GLU A 49 10.02 -13.80 3.06
CA GLU A 49 11.34 -14.27 3.47
C GLU A 49 11.28 -15.71 4.01
N ALA A 50 10.19 -16.05 4.69
CA ALA A 50 9.98 -17.41 5.21
C ALA A 50 9.50 -18.40 4.16
N GLY A 51 9.18 -17.93 2.94
CA GLY A 51 8.61 -18.79 1.90
C GLY A 51 7.17 -19.19 2.17
N ASP A 52 6.46 -18.51 3.08
CA ASP A 52 5.07 -18.80 3.43
C ASP A 52 4.14 -18.02 2.49
N LEU A 53 3.85 -18.62 1.34
CA LEU A 53 3.04 -17.97 0.31
C LEU A 53 1.57 -17.81 0.74
N ASP A 54 1.07 -18.68 1.59
CA ASP A 54 -0.31 -18.57 2.08
C ASP A 54 -0.48 -17.33 2.96
N LYS A 55 0.41 -17.13 3.92
CA LYS A 55 0.39 -15.93 4.76
C LYS A 55 0.71 -14.68 3.96
N ALA A 56 1.68 -14.76 3.04
CA ALA A 56 2.00 -13.64 2.17
C ALA A 56 0.77 -13.18 1.38
N PHE A 57 -0.01 -14.13 0.86
CA PHE A 57 -1.25 -13.81 0.15
C PHE A 57 -2.24 -13.08 1.07
N GLU A 58 -2.44 -13.56 2.30
CA GLU A 58 -3.36 -12.94 3.26
C GLU A 58 -2.96 -11.49 3.54
N TYR A 59 -1.68 -11.24 3.76
CA TYR A 59 -1.18 -9.89 4.04
C TYR A 59 -1.28 -8.98 2.81
N ALA A 60 -0.92 -9.48 1.63
CA ALA A 60 -1.04 -8.70 0.41
C ALA A 60 -2.51 -8.33 0.12
N HIS A 61 -3.42 -9.29 0.32
CA HIS A 61 -4.85 -9.07 0.15
C HIS A 61 -5.38 -7.99 1.12
N ALA A 62 -4.93 -8.02 2.37
CA ALA A 62 -5.30 -7.00 3.36
C ALA A 62 -4.77 -5.62 2.95
N LEU A 63 -3.52 -5.53 2.49
CA LEU A 63 -2.94 -4.28 2.01
C LEU A 63 -3.69 -3.72 0.80
N LYS A 64 -4.12 -4.59 -0.11
CA LYS A 64 -4.91 -4.20 -1.27
C LYS A 64 -6.18 -3.45 -0.87
N GLY A 65 -6.83 -3.90 0.21
CA GLY A 65 -7.99 -3.20 0.75
C GLY A 65 -7.68 -1.79 1.23
N VAL A 66 -6.55 -1.63 1.93
CA VAL A 66 -6.12 -0.33 2.46
C VAL A 66 -5.68 0.62 1.34
N THR A 67 -4.77 0.16 0.48
CA THR A 67 -4.17 1.01 -0.56
C THR A 67 -5.17 1.36 -1.65
N GLY A 68 -6.08 0.45 -1.96
CA GLY A 68 -7.14 0.69 -2.95
C GLY A 68 -8.18 1.67 -2.43
N ASN A 69 -8.60 1.52 -1.18
CA ASN A 69 -9.60 2.41 -0.58
C ASN A 69 -9.12 3.87 -0.50
N LEU A 70 -7.84 4.06 -0.22
CA LEU A 70 -7.24 5.39 -0.13
C LEU A 70 -6.63 5.86 -1.45
N ALA A 71 -6.77 5.08 -2.51
CA ALA A 71 -6.26 5.38 -3.85
C ALA A 71 -4.76 5.74 -3.85
N LEU A 72 -3.96 4.99 -3.09
CA LEU A 72 -2.52 5.15 -3.00
C LEU A 72 -1.84 4.45 -4.17
N THR A 73 -2.06 4.93 -5.38
CA THR A 73 -1.74 4.27 -6.64
C THR A 73 -0.31 3.74 -6.73
N PRO A 74 0.75 4.49 -6.34
CA PRO A 74 2.12 3.95 -6.43
C PRO A 74 2.37 2.72 -5.57
N ILE A 75 1.62 2.54 -4.47
CA ILE A 75 1.69 1.34 -3.64
C ILE A 75 0.67 0.31 -4.13
N ASP A 76 -0.53 0.76 -4.47
CA ASP A 76 -1.64 -0.12 -4.83
C ASP A 76 -1.34 -0.97 -6.07
N ARG A 77 -0.68 -0.41 -7.08
CA ARG A 77 -0.33 -1.15 -8.30
C ARG A 77 0.51 -2.39 -8.01
N PRO A 78 1.69 -2.26 -7.36
CA PRO A 78 2.49 -3.46 -7.06
C PRO A 78 1.81 -4.37 -6.02
N VAL A 79 1.00 -3.83 -5.11
CA VAL A 79 0.23 -4.65 -4.17
C VAL A 79 -0.78 -5.52 -4.91
N ARG A 80 -1.50 -4.96 -5.88
CA ARG A 80 -2.45 -5.73 -6.69
C ARG A 80 -1.75 -6.82 -7.49
N GLU A 81 -0.63 -6.49 -8.10
CA GLU A 81 0.14 -7.44 -8.89
C GLU A 81 0.64 -8.60 -8.04
N ILE A 82 1.28 -8.31 -6.89
CA ILE A 82 1.79 -9.37 -6.01
C ILE A 82 0.66 -10.22 -5.44
N THR A 83 -0.49 -9.62 -5.15
CA THR A 83 -1.65 -10.34 -4.63
C THR A 83 -2.13 -11.40 -5.62
N GLU A 84 -2.24 -11.05 -6.90
CA GLU A 84 -2.69 -12.00 -7.93
C GLU A 84 -1.67 -13.11 -8.18
N LEU A 85 -0.38 -12.77 -8.19
CA LEU A 85 0.68 -13.76 -8.33
C LEU A 85 0.70 -14.74 -7.13
N LEU A 86 0.51 -14.23 -5.93
CA LEU A 86 0.42 -15.05 -4.72
C LEU A 86 -0.85 -15.89 -4.69
N ARG A 87 -1.96 -15.36 -5.22
CA ARG A 87 -3.20 -16.13 -5.32
C ARG A 87 -3.00 -17.40 -6.14
N SER A 88 -2.24 -17.30 -7.22
CA SER A 88 -1.92 -18.43 -8.10
C SER A 88 -0.73 -19.26 -7.61
N ARG A 89 -0.12 -18.88 -6.48
CA ARG A 89 1.09 -19.51 -5.95
C ARG A 89 2.21 -19.61 -6.99
N THR A 90 2.35 -18.54 -7.80
CA THR A 90 3.36 -18.46 -8.85
C THR A 90 4.75 -18.65 -8.27
N ASP A 91 5.51 -19.57 -8.85
CA ASP A 91 6.89 -19.81 -8.45
C ASP A 91 7.79 -18.77 -9.11
N MET A 92 8.20 -17.77 -8.35
CA MET A 92 9.00 -16.66 -8.83
C MET A 92 9.70 -15.95 -7.68
N ASP A 93 10.60 -15.04 -8.01
CA ASP A 93 11.21 -14.13 -7.03
C ASP A 93 10.28 -12.93 -6.82
N TYR A 94 9.68 -12.85 -5.64
CA TYR A 94 8.81 -11.74 -5.24
C TYR A 94 9.57 -10.52 -4.75
N GLY A 95 10.89 -10.62 -4.62
CA GLY A 95 11.74 -9.55 -4.09
C GLY A 95 11.58 -8.20 -4.78
N PRO A 96 11.62 -8.13 -6.14
CA PRO A 96 11.45 -6.86 -6.83
C PRO A 96 10.11 -6.17 -6.56
N LEU A 97 8.99 -6.91 -6.54
CA LEU A 97 7.67 -6.35 -6.23
C LEU A 97 7.59 -5.88 -4.78
N LEU A 98 8.12 -6.67 -3.87
CA LEU A 98 8.16 -6.29 -2.45
C LEU A 98 8.99 -5.02 -2.26
N ALA A 99 10.15 -4.93 -2.90
CA ALA A 99 11.01 -3.76 -2.81
C ALA A 99 10.29 -2.50 -3.31
N GLU A 100 9.53 -2.59 -4.40
CA GLU A 100 8.74 -1.48 -4.92
C GLU A 100 7.66 -1.05 -3.93
N ILE A 101 6.92 -2.01 -3.35
CA ILE A 101 5.89 -1.73 -2.35
C ILE A 101 6.48 -0.98 -1.16
N LEU A 102 7.58 -1.49 -0.60
CA LEU A 102 8.20 -0.90 0.58
C LEU A 102 8.83 0.46 0.28
N SER A 103 9.45 0.61 -0.89
CA SER A 103 10.05 1.87 -1.31
C SER A 103 8.99 2.98 -1.44
N GLN A 104 7.86 2.67 -2.07
CA GLN A 104 6.77 3.65 -2.22
C GLN A 104 6.12 3.97 -0.87
N ARG A 105 5.94 2.96 0.00
CA ARG A 105 5.46 3.19 1.36
C ARG A 105 6.39 4.13 2.11
N ASP A 106 7.70 3.90 2.02
CA ASP A 106 8.69 4.72 2.72
C ASP A 106 8.71 6.15 2.20
N ALA A 107 8.60 6.35 0.89
CA ALA A 107 8.51 7.68 0.30
C ALA A 107 7.28 8.44 0.80
N LEU A 108 6.13 7.77 0.86
CA LEU A 108 4.90 8.36 1.38
C LEU A 108 5.02 8.66 2.87
N ARG A 109 5.62 7.76 3.64
CA ARG A 109 5.85 7.95 5.08
C ARG A 109 6.67 9.22 5.33
N GLU A 110 7.71 9.47 4.52
CA GLU A 110 8.52 10.69 4.66
C GLU A 110 7.68 11.95 4.43
N LEU A 111 6.77 11.92 3.47
CA LEU A 111 5.88 13.06 3.21
C LEU A 111 4.89 13.30 4.37
N CYS A 112 4.59 12.27 5.15
CA CYS A 112 3.67 12.37 6.29
C CYS A 112 4.33 12.92 7.56
N LYS A 113 5.63 13.05 7.58
CA LYS A 113 6.38 13.57 8.74
C LYS A 113 6.29 15.07 8.88
#